data_4336dadfadea422158dc5059dedcbbd8
#
_entry.id   4336dadfadea422158dc5059dedcbbd8
#
_cell.length_a   1.000
_cell.length_b   1.000
_cell.length_c   1.000
_cell.angle_alpha   90.00
_cell.angle_beta   90.00
_cell.angle_gamma   90.00
#
_symmetry.space_group_name_H-M   'P 1'
#
loop_
_entity.id
_entity.type
_entity.pdbx_description
1 polymer ?
#
loop_
_entity_poly.entity_id
_entity_poly.type
_entity_poly.pdbx_seq_one_letter_code
_entity_poly.pdbx_strand_id
1 'polypeptide(L)'
;MTYIGRIPEIRYKAVRVTPTITGVQYAGNDILFDTTEIPNAVQYEGGGSKLINMTITSKSTSLFDCIFYFWQVNQSMGTVNAARSISDATMAAGKCLGSIYMDADNLQN
;
A
#
# COMPACT_ATOMS: atom_id res chain seq x y z
N MET A 1 16.57 40.27 6.50
CA MET A 1 15.48 39.98 6.53
C MET A 1 15.40 39.00 7.17
N THR A 2 14.83 39.41 7.76
CA THR A 2 14.37 38.44 8.35
C THR A 2 13.71 37.55 7.48
N TYR A 3 14.09 36.44 7.58
CA TYR A 3 13.40 35.54 6.97
C TYR A 3 12.14 35.42 7.59
N ILE A 4 11.25 35.76 6.90
CA ILE A 4 10.00 35.74 7.37
C ILE A 4 9.46 34.42 7.13
N GLY A 5 9.80 33.58 7.85
CA GLY A 5 9.16 32.33 7.76
C GLY A 5 8.97 31.81 6.37
N ARG A 6 9.87 31.10 5.88
CA ARG A 6 9.64 30.42 4.64
C ARG A 6 8.51 29.44 4.82
N ILE A 7 7.52 29.54 4.00
CA ILE A 7 6.50 28.54 3.94
C ILE A 7 7.15 27.28 3.38
N PRO A 8 7.11 26.17 4.11
CA PRO A 8 7.69 24.94 3.59
C PRO A 8 7.06 24.58 2.25
N GLU A 9 7.89 24.19 1.33
CA GLU A 9 7.40 23.74 0.06
C GLU A 9 6.63 22.44 0.26
N ILE A 10 5.35 22.46 -0.10
CA ILE A 10 4.53 21.28 -0.04
C ILE A 10 4.61 20.62 -1.38
N ARG A 11 5.09 19.38 -1.40
CA ARG A 11 5.22 18.63 -2.62
C ARG A 11 4.23 17.49 -2.63
N TYR A 12 3.45 17.43 -3.68
CA TYR A 12 2.54 16.33 -3.93
C TYR A 12 3.09 15.49 -5.06
N LYS A 13 2.95 14.20 -4.92
CA LYS A 13 3.38 13.29 -5.96
C LYS A 13 2.33 12.22 -6.15
N ALA A 14 1.94 12.00 -7.39
CA ALA A 14 1.09 10.89 -7.75
C ALA A 14 1.99 9.73 -8.18
N VAL A 15 1.78 8.58 -7.58
CA VAL A 15 2.54 7.38 -7.91
C VAL A 15 1.55 6.31 -8.35
N ARG A 16 1.81 5.70 -9.50
CA ARG A 16 1.01 4.58 -9.96
C ARG A 16 1.78 3.28 -9.73
N VAL A 17 1.12 2.34 -9.07
CA VAL A 17 1.67 1.03 -8.79
C VAL A 17 0.76 0.00 -9.44
N THR A 18 1.35 -0.91 -10.21
CA THR A 18 0.61 -2.00 -10.83
C THR A 18 1.12 -3.31 -10.27
N PRO A 19 0.49 -3.83 -9.23
CA PRO A 19 0.93 -5.08 -8.61
C PRO A 19 0.71 -6.27 -9.54
N THR A 20 1.50 -7.32 -9.34
CA THR A 20 1.34 -8.56 -10.07
C THR A 20 0.31 -9.43 -9.36
N ILE A 21 -0.73 -9.81 -10.08
CA ILE A 21 -1.77 -10.70 -9.57
C ILE A 21 -1.82 -11.97 -10.41
N THR A 22 -2.44 -13.02 -9.88
CA THR A 22 -2.44 -14.32 -10.56
C THR A 22 -3.45 -14.43 -11.69
N GLY A 23 -4.51 -13.65 -11.64
CA GLY A 23 -5.58 -13.76 -12.64
C GLY A 23 -6.53 -14.92 -12.42
N VAL A 24 -6.37 -15.69 -11.34
CA VAL A 24 -7.29 -16.74 -10.97
C VAL A 24 -8.11 -16.30 -9.77
N GLN A 25 -9.20 -17.01 -9.50
CA GLN A 25 -10.09 -16.64 -8.41
C GLN A 25 -9.38 -16.70 -7.05
N TYR A 26 -9.66 -15.72 -6.21
CA TYR A 26 -9.16 -15.65 -4.85
C TYR A 26 -10.26 -16.05 -3.87
N ALA A 27 -9.90 -16.79 -2.84
CA ALA A 27 -10.79 -17.05 -1.72
C ALA A 27 -10.70 -15.92 -0.68
N GLY A 28 -11.61 -15.91 0.27
CA GLY A 28 -11.55 -14.95 1.36
C GLY A 28 -10.26 -15.09 2.15
N ASN A 29 -9.67 -13.97 2.56
CA ASN A 29 -8.41 -13.89 3.29
C ASN A 29 -7.16 -14.30 2.51
N ASP A 30 -7.28 -14.50 1.21
CA ASP A 30 -6.11 -14.77 0.38
C ASP A 30 -5.34 -13.49 0.10
N ILE A 31 -4.03 -13.65 -0.12
CA ILE A 31 -3.16 -12.53 -0.49
C ILE A 31 -3.40 -12.21 -1.95
N LEU A 32 -3.84 -10.98 -2.21
CA LEU A 32 -4.14 -10.53 -3.58
C LEU A 32 -2.87 -10.33 -4.39
N PHE A 33 -1.87 -9.70 -3.80
CA PHE A 33 -0.55 -9.53 -4.41
C PHE A 33 0.49 -9.39 -3.32
N ASP A 34 1.72 -9.77 -3.63
CA ASP A 34 2.84 -9.68 -2.69
C ASP A 34 3.26 -8.23 -2.50
N THR A 35 4.07 -8.00 -1.48
CA THR A 35 4.55 -6.68 -1.14
C THR A 35 5.23 -6.04 -2.35
N THR A 36 4.76 -4.86 -2.71
CA THR A 36 5.18 -4.14 -3.90
C THR A 36 5.66 -2.76 -3.47
N GLU A 37 6.79 -2.33 -4.01
CA GLU A 37 7.35 -1.03 -3.67
C GLU A 37 6.48 0.09 -4.22
N ILE A 38 6.28 1.12 -3.41
CA ILE A 38 5.75 2.40 -3.87
C ILE A 38 6.96 3.30 -4.09
N PRO A 39 7.41 3.48 -5.33
CA PRO A 39 8.63 4.25 -5.59
C PRO A 39 8.43 5.71 -5.25
N ASN A 40 9.47 6.31 -4.72
CA ASN A 40 9.46 7.75 -4.41
C ASN A 40 8.38 8.15 -3.41
N ALA A 41 8.00 7.24 -2.52
CA ALA A 41 7.00 7.53 -1.50
C ALA A 41 7.47 8.60 -0.52
N VAL A 42 8.78 8.75 -0.36
CA VAL A 42 9.38 9.81 0.44
C VAL A 42 10.41 10.55 -0.40
N GLN A 43 10.70 11.79 -0.03
CA GLN A 43 11.59 12.64 -0.80
C GLN A 43 13.05 12.22 -0.69
N TYR A 44 13.44 11.69 0.46
CA TYR A 44 14.79 11.20 0.71
C TYR A 44 14.75 10.11 1.77
N GLU A 45 15.81 9.30 1.82
CA GLU A 45 15.90 8.22 2.78
C GLU A 45 15.80 8.75 4.21
N GLY A 46 15.01 8.08 5.01
CA GLY A 46 14.73 8.53 6.37
C GLY A 46 13.69 9.62 6.49
N GLY A 47 13.21 10.14 5.36
CA GLY A 47 12.17 11.14 5.35
C GLY A 47 10.79 10.54 5.60
N GLY A 48 9.81 11.41 5.69
CA GLY A 48 8.42 11.02 5.88
C GLY A 48 7.53 11.55 4.77
N SER A 49 6.36 10.98 4.69
CA SER A 49 5.34 11.46 3.77
C SER A 49 3.96 11.16 4.33
N LYS A 50 2.97 11.76 3.73
CA LYS A 50 1.58 11.52 4.12
C LYS A 50 0.81 11.05 2.91
N LEU A 51 0.10 9.96 3.08
CA LEU A 51 -0.82 9.49 2.04
C LEU A 51 -2.06 10.38 2.08
N ILE A 52 -2.27 11.13 1.02
CA ILE A 52 -3.40 12.04 0.93
C ILE A 52 -4.61 11.33 0.35
N ASN A 53 -4.39 10.52 -0.65
CA ASN A 53 -5.47 9.83 -1.33
C ASN A 53 -4.95 8.57 -1.99
N MET A 54 -5.81 7.56 -2.09
CA MET A 54 -5.49 6.32 -2.78
C MET A 54 -6.69 5.90 -3.61
N THR A 55 -6.47 5.69 -4.89
CA THR A 55 -7.48 5.21 -5.81
C THR A 55 -7.07 3.86 -6.34
N ILE A 56 -7.98 2.90 -6.29
CA ILE A 56 -7.72 1.55 -6.76
C ILE A 56 -8.63 1.29 -7.94
N THR A 57 -8.02 0.89 -9.05
CA THR A 57 -8.75 0.54 -10.26
C THR A 57 -8.63 -0.96 -10.47
N SER A 58 -9.76 -1.62 -10.61
CA SER A 58 -9.80 -3.05 -10.92
C SER A 58 -10.36 -3.23 -12.33
N LYS A 59 -9.75 -4.15 -13.07
CA LYS A 59 -10.29 -4.55 -14.38
C LYS A 59 -11.32 -5.66 -14.27
N SER A 60 -11.49 -6.20 -13.06
CA SER A 60 -12.50 -7.21 -12.82
C SER A 60 -13.88 -6.57 -12.74
N THR A 61 -14.89 -7.31 -13.16
CA THR A 61 -16.27 -6.90 -12.97
C THR A 61 -16.77 -7.22 -11.58
N SER A 62 -16.03 -8.02 -10.83
CA SER A 62 -16.38 -8.37 -9.45
C SER A 62 -15.70 -7.41 -8.49
N LEU A 63 -16.48 -6.83 -7.60
CA LEU A 63 -15.95 -5.97 -6.54
C LEU A 63 -15.67 -6.83 -5.31
N PHE A 64 -14.71 -6.39 -4.50
CA PHE A 64 -14.30 -7.14 -3.33
C PHE A 64 -13.75 -6.19 -2.26
N ASP A 65 -13.84 -6.62 -1.00
CA ASP A 65 -13.24 -5.90 0.09
C ASP A 65 -11.78 -6.32 0.21
N CYS A 66 -10.93 -5.40 0.57
CA CYS A 66 -9.50 -5.71 0.76
C CYS A 66 -8.90 -4.86 1.86
N ILE A 67 -7.77 -5.34 2.39
CA ILE A 67 -7.00 -4.63 3.39
C ILE A 67 -5.61 -4.43 2.83
N PHE A 68 -5.11 -3.20 2.88
CA PHE A 68 -3.75 -2.85 2.48
C PHE A 68 -2.89 -2.68 3.71
N TYR A 69 -1.79 -3.41 3.75
CA TYR A 69 -0.79 -3.27 4.80
C TYR A 69 0.40 -2.51 4.22
N PHE A 70 0.84 -1.48 4.92
CA PHE A 70 1.96 -0.65 4.50
C PHE A 70 3.17 -0.97 5.35
N TRP A 71 4.30 -1.19 4.69
CA TRP A 71 5.53 -1.62 5.32
C TRP A 71 6.64 -0.61 5.06
N GLN A 72 7.51 -0.43 6.04
CA GLN A 72 8.70 0.37 5.88
C GLN A 72 9.83 -0.44 5.23
N VAL A 73 9.84 -1.74 5.47
CA VAL A 73 10.81 -2.68 4.92
C VAL A 73 10.06 -3.72 4.10
N ASN A 74 10.63 -4.16 2.99
CA ASN A 74 10.00 -5.18 2.16
C ASN A 74 9.80 -6.46 2.98
N GLN A 75 8.56 -6.83 3.16
CA GLN A 75 8.18 -7.99 3.96
C GLN A 75 7.02 -8.70 3.30
N SER A 76 7.20 -9.98 3.00
CA SER A 76 6.12 -10.79 2.45
C SER A 76 5.19 -11.26 3.56
N MET A 77 3.89 -11.31 3.25
CA MET A 77 2.88 -11.87 4.15
C MET A 77 2.52 -13.32 3.79
N GLY A 78 3.21 -13.89 2.83
CA GLY A 78 2.95 -15.25 2.37
C GLY A 78 2.91 -15.36 0.86
N THR A 79 2.21 -16.36 0.37
CA THR A 79 2.11 -16.66 -1.05
C THR A 79 0.87 -16.00 -1.64
N VAL A 80 1.01 -15.42 -2.83
CA VAL A 80 -0.11 -14.82 -3.57
C VAL A 80 -1.16 -15.91 -3.86
N ASN A 81 -2.41 -15.55 -3.70
CA ASN A 81 -3.57 -16.43 -3.85
C ASN A 81 -3.57 -17.60 -2.84
N ALA A 82 -3.04 -17.33 -1.66
CA ALA A 82 -3.09 -18.26 -0.54
C ALA A 82 -3.35 -17.44 0.73
N ALA A 83 -3.79 -18.09 1.78
CA ALA A 83 -4.06 -17.41 3.04
C ALA A 83 -2.79 -16.72 3.56
N ARG A 84 -2.96 -15.53 4.10
CA ARG A 84 -1.84 -14.79 4.66
C ARG A 84 -1.22 -15.59 5.81
N SER A 85 0.09 -15.52 5.89
CA SER A 85 0.84 -16.11 6.98
C SER A 85 1.72 -15.03 7.57
N ILE A 86 1.32 -14.50 8.72
CA ILE A 86 2.01 -13.40 9.33
C ILE A 86 2.06 -13.61 10.84
N SER A 87 3.23 -13.36 11.42
CA SER A 87 3.44 -13.46 12.85
C SER A 87 3.84 -12.10 13.42
N ASP A 88 3.86 -11.98 14.73
CA ASP A 88 4.32 -10.76 15.36
C ASP A 88 5.76 -10.43 14.98
N ALA A 89 6.60 -11.47 14.83
CA ALA A 89 7.97 -11.28 14.40
C ALA A 89 8.04 -10.73 12.97
N THR A 90 7.18 -11.20 12.08
CA THR A 90 7.09 -10.70 10.70
C THR A 90 6.64 -9.24 10.69
N MET A 91 5.65 -8.90 11.50
CA MET A 91 5.18 -7.51 11.60
C MET A 91 6.29 -6.59 12.08
N ALA A 92 7.05 -7.03 13.08
CA ALA A 92 8.15 -6.24 13.63
C ALA A 92 9.29 -6.09 12.61
N ALA A 93 9.63 -7.17 11.91
CA ALA A 93 10.71 -7.14 10.92
C ALA A 93 10.39 -6.22 9.74
N GLY A 94 9.14 -6.20 9.31
CA GLY A 94 8.70 -5.33 8.21
C GLY A 94 8.46 -3.90 8.64
N LYS A 95 8.41 -3.63 9.93
CA LYS A 95 8.08 -2.32 10.48
C LYS A 95 6.77 -1.83 9.87
N CYS A 96 5.70 -2.57 10.15
CA CYS A 96 4.38 -2.25 9.62
C CYS A 96 3.95 -0.86 10.06
N LEU A 97 3.60 -0.03 9.09
CA LEU A 97 3.20 1.36 9.33
C LEU A 97 1.71 1.48 9.60
N GLY A 98 0.94 0.50 9.18
CA GLY A 98 -0.50 0.52 9.38
C GLY A 98 -1.22 -0.24 8.28
N SER A 99 -2.54 -0.20 8.34
CA SER A 99 -3.38 -0.84 7.35
C SER A 99 -4.57 0.03 7.01
N ILE A 100 -5.10 -0.16 5.80
CA ILE A 100 -6.29 0.52 5.33
C ILE A 100 -7.26 -0.54 4.82
N TYR A 101 -8.48 -0.52 5.35
CA TYR A 101 -9.57 -1.34 4.83
C TYR A 101 -10.25 -0.60 3.69
N MET A 102 -10.40 -1.29 2.57
CA MET A 102 -11.07 -0.74 1.39
C MET A 102 -12.31 -1.56 1.13
N ASP A 103 -13.45 -0.90 1.23
CA ASP A 103 -14.74 -1.53 0.92
C ASP A 103 -14.88 -1.69 -0.59
N ALA A 104 -15.60 -2.72 -1.00
CA ALA A 104 -15.87 -2.98 -2.41
C ALA A 104 -16.48 -1.76 -3.13
N ASP A 105 -17.29 -0.99 -2.44
CA ASP A 105 -17.94 0.18 -3.03
C ASP A 105 -16.97 1.29 -3.39
N ASN A 106 -15.75 1.25 -2.87
CA ASN A 106 -14.72 2.25 -3.14
C ASN A 106 -13.79 1.87 -4.28
N LEU A 107 -13.97 0.70 -4.88
CA LEU A 107 -13.16 0.28 -6.01
C LEU A 107 -13.67 0.90 -7.31
N GLN A 108 -12.71 1.22 -8.18
CA GLN A 108 -13.01 1.71 -9.53
C GLN A 108 -12.84 0.57 -10.52
N ASN A 109 -13.77 0.38 -11.41
CA ASN A 109 -13.65 -0.62 -12.46
C ASN A 109 -14.22 -0.12 -13.80
#